data_fd022eda6e3d81ee155f284882075b17
#
_entry.id   fd022eda6e3d81ee155f284882075b17
#
_cell.length_a   1.000
_cell.length_b   1.000
_cell.length_c   1.000
_cell.angle_alpha   90.00
_cell.angle_beta   90.00
_cell.angle_gamma   90.00
#
_symmetry.space_group_name_H-M   'P 1'
#
loop_
_entity.id
_entity.type
_entity.pdbx_description
1 polymer ?
#
loop_
_entity_poly.entity_id
_entity_poly.type
_entity_poly.pdbx_seq_one_letter_code
_entity_poly.pdbx_strand_id
1 'polypeptide(L)'
;MMNSMTRILSSFLLAAALLTHTHAQTATPTKRSIPYADDGHARHVLDIYAPPNAKNLPVVFWIHGGGWQHGDKSDVGVKPQWFMEKGFVFVSTTYRLLPEVDMGTLIRDVAKSFGWVGKHIAEYGGDPKRILVGGHSAGAQLAAILCTDDRYLKAEGASFDSLIGSVPVDGDTYDVPAIIETAETRLRAHHFPPRVNGHREKFGITPENHKNFSAVTHVAKGKGIPPFLILHVADHPDTTAQAQRLGAVLKEAGIPTKLFGGKGTNHSKLNNDLGLPDDPATKALSEFVAGILKK
;
A
#
# COMPACT_ATOMS: atom_id res chain seq x y z
N MET A 1 32.68 -73.55 31.87
CA MET A 1 31.56 -72.62 32.19
C MET A 1 31.93 -71.27 31.60
N MET A 2 31.38 -70.92 30.44
CA MET A 2 31.63 -69.67 29.73
C MET A 2 30.32 -68.90 29.66
N ASN A 3 30.30 -67.72 30.31
CA ASN A 3 29.19 -66.81 30.23
C ASN A 3 29.38 -65.84 29.06
N SER A 4 28.44 -65.96 28.12
CA SER A 4 28.32 -65.06 26.95
C SER A 4 27.62 -63.78 27.36
N MET A 5 28.29 -62.63 27.29
CA MET A 5 27.72 -61.29 27.45
C MET A 5 27.32 -60.76 26.06
N THR A 6 26.03 -60.72 25.79
CA THR A 6 25.45 -60.13 24.57
C THR A 6 25.44 -58.59 24.74
N ARG A 7 26.19 -57.88 23.92
CA ARG A 7 26.16 -56.40 23.82
C ARG A 7 25.03 -55.99 22.89
N ILE A 8 24.02 -55.29 23.40
CA ILE A 8 22.99 -54.63 22.62
C ILE A 8 23.51 -53.25 22.20
N LEU A 9 23.80 -53.05 20.93
CA LEU A 9 24.05 -51.74 20.37
C LEU A 9 22.71 -51.05 20.05
N SER A 10 22.37 -50.06 20.84
CA SER A 10 21.25 -49.15 20.54
C SER A 10 21.70 -48.07 19.56
N SER A 11 21.27 -48.20 18.31
CA SER A 11 21.51 -47.17 17.28
C SER A 11 20.49 -46.04 17.47
N PHE A 12 20.93 -44.90 17.96
CA PHE A 12 20.14 -43.65 17.91
C PHE A 12 20.23 -43.07 16.51
N LEU A 13 19.16 -43.16 15.73
CA LEU A 13 18.96 -42.37 14.53
C LEU A 13 18.59 -40.92 14.91
N LEU A 14 19.54 -40.04 14.80
CA LEU A 14 19.32 -38.60 14.92
C LEU A 14 18.70 -38.12 13.61
N ALA A 15 17.38 -37.92 13.57
CA ALA A 15 16.69 -37.27 12.43
C ALA A 15 16.99 -35.78 12.48
N ALA A 16 17.96 -35.33 11.69
CA ALA A 16 18.20 -33.91 11.45
C ALA A 16 17.04 -33.37 10.59
N ALA A 17 16.11 -32.65 11.24
CA ALA A 17 15.13 -31.84 10.50
C ALA A 17 15.87 -30.70 9.79
N LEU A 18 16.05 -30.83 8.49
CA LEU A 18 16.49 -29.76 7.62
C LEU A 18 15.38 -28.70 7.58
N LEU A 19 15.52 -27.64 8.39
CA LEU A 19 14.76 -26.41 8.25
C LEU A 19 15.18 -25.77 6.92
N THR A 20 14.49 -26.09 5.85
CA THR A 20 14.61 -25.33 4.60
C THR A 20 14.07 -23.95 4.82
N HIS A 21 14.93 -22.97 5.00
CA HIS A 21 14.58 -21.56 4.89
C HIS A 21 14.16 -21.33 3.45
N THR A 22 12.86 -21.39 3.18
CA THR A 22 12.34 -20.94 1.90
C THR A 22 12.53 -19.43 1.84
N HIS A 23 13.52 -18.99 1.07
CA HIS A 23 13.62 -17.58 0.71
C HIS A 23 12.30 -17.21 0.02
N ALA A 24 11.62 -16.18 0.52
CA ALA A 24 10.40 -15.69 -0.11
C ALA A 24 10.73 -15.28 -1.55
N GLN A 25 10.22 -16.06 -2.50
CA GLN A 25 10.48 -15.86 -3.92
C GLN A 25 9.70 -14.64 -4.41
N THR A 26 10.40 -13.69 -5.05
CA THR A 26 9.74 -12.55 -5.69
C THR A 26 8.98 -13.04 -6.93
N ALA A 27 7.69 -12.75 -6.99
CA ALA A 27 6.87 -13.13 -8.14
C ALA A 27 7.27 -12.34 -9.39
N THR A 28 7.17 -13.00 -10.56
CA THR A 28 7.28 -12.35 -11.86
C THR A 28 5.90 -11.91 -12.34
N PRO A 29 5.73 -10.70 -12.88
CA PRO A 29 4.44 -10.28 -13.45
C PRO A 29 3.98 -11.21 -14.56
N THR A 30 2.70 -11.55 -14.55
CA THR A 30 2.03 -12.28 -15.65
C THR A 30 1.98 -11.41 -16.91
N LYS A 31 1.82 -10.11 -16.74
CA LYS A 31 1.91 -9.09 -17.79
C LYS A 31 2.69 -7.90 -17.30
N ARG A 32 3.57 -7.35 -18.14
CA ARG A 32 4.42 -6.20 -17.84
C ARG A 32 4.07 -5.00 -18.70
N SER A 33 4.20 -3.82 -18.09
CA SER A 33 4.17 -2.51 -18.78
C SER A 33 2.96 -2.34 -19.70
N ILE A 34 1.79 -2.75 -19.22
CA ILE A 34 0.53 -2.55 -19.95
C ILE A 34 0.19 -1.06 -19.91
N PRO A 35 0.01 -0.38 -21.05
CA PRO A 35 -0.41 1.00 -21.08
C PRO A 35 -1.83 1.16 -20.52
N TYR A 36 -2.04 2.13 -19.63
CA TYR A 36 -3.37 2.49 -19.14
C TYR A 36 -3.90 3.81 -19.73
N ALA A 37 -3.11 4.42 -20.60
CA ALA A 37 -3.47 5.62 -21.36
C ALA A 37 -2.91 5.52 -22.80
N ASP A 38 -3.54 6.23 -23.73
CA ASP A 38 -3.19 6.18 -25.16
C ASP A 38 -2.20 7.28 -25.59
N ASP A 39 -1.61 8.00 -24.63
CA ASP A 39 -0.71 9.12 -24.88
C ASP A 39 0.77 8.72 -25.08
N GLY A 40 1.09 7.42 -24.95
CA GLY A 40 2.43 6.88 -25.13
C GLY A 40 3.44 7.25 -24.04
N HIS A 41 3.00 7.86 -22.94
CA HIS A 41 3.89 8.26 -21.86
C HIS A 41 4.49 7.03 -21.16
N ALA A 42 5.82 6.97 -21.00
CA ALA A 42 6.54 5.82 -20.46
C ALA A 42 6.11 5.41 -19.05
N ARG A 43 5.56 6.34 -18.26
CA ARG A 43 5.07 6.09 -16.91
C ARG A 43 3.56 5.80 -16.84
N HIS A 44 2.84 5.84 -17.94
CA HIS A 44 1.43 5.44 -17.99
C HIS A 44 1.26 3.94 -18.23
N VAL A 45 1.93 3.15 -17.38
CA VAL A 45 1.96 1.68 -17.48
C VAL A 45 1.76 1.02 -16.11
N LEU A 46 1.25 -0.20 -16.14
CA LEU A 46 1.09 -1.05 -14.97
C LEU A 46 1.57 -2.48 -15.22
N ASP A 47 1.86 -3.21 -14.14
CA ASP A 47 2.17 -4.64 -14.16
C ASP A 47 1.05 -5.43 -13.48
N ILE A 48 0.72 -6.60 -13.99
CA ILE A 48 -0.28 -7.51 -13.44
C ILE A 48 0.39 -8.82 -13.03
N TYR A 49 0.07 -9.28 -11.83
CA TYR A 49 0.46 -10.56 -11.26
C TYR A 49 -0.83 -11.35 -10.98
N ALA A 50 -1.08 -12.39 -11.71
CA ALA A 50 -2.27 -13.23 -11.57
C ALA A 50 -1.88 -14.68 -11.29
N PRO A 51 -2.53 -15.35 -10.33
CA PRO A 51 -2.33 -16.78 -10.14
C PRO A 51 -2.76 -17.57 -11.40
N PRO A 52 -2.19 -18.76 -11.64
CA PRO A 52 -2.66 -19.61 -12.73
C PRO A 52 -4.18 -19.85 -12.62
N ASN A 53 -4.86 -19.78 -13.75
CA ASN A 53 -6.31 -20.00 -13.85
C ASN A 53 -7.15 -19.03 -12.99
N ALA A 54 -6.67 -17.84 -12.73
CA ALA A 54 -7.39 -16.79 -11.99
C ALA A 54 -8.77 -16.55 -12.60
N LYS A 55 -9.81 -16.54 -11.77
CA LYS A 55 -11.19 -16.33 -12.18
C LYS A 55 -11.96 -15.61 -11.09
N ASN A 56 -12.42 -14.39 -11.39
CA ASN A 56 -13.23 -13.58 -10.48
C ASN A 56 -12.60 -13.40 -9.08
N LEU A 57 -11.26 -13.21 -9.02
CA LEU A 57 -10.52 -13.01 -7.80
C LEU A 57 -10.55 -11.54 -7.37
N PRO A 58 -10.55 -11.22 -6.06
CA PRO A 58 -10.34 -9.85 -5.62
C PRO A 58 -9.01 -9.32 -6.13
N VAL A 59 -8.91 -8.01 -6.25
CA VAL A 59 -7.76 -7.32 -6.85
C VAL A 59 -7.07 -6.46 -5.80
N VAL A 60 -5.75 -6.45 -5.79
CA VAL A 60 -4.96 -5.43 -5.11
C VAL A 60 -4.49 -4.42 -6.14
N PHE A 61 -4.76 -3.15 -5.92
CA PHE A 61 -4.19 -2.04 -6.66
C PHE A 61 -3.14 -1.34 -5.81
N TRP A 62 -1.85 -1.54 -6.17
CA TRP A 62 -0.70 -1.07 -5.40
C TRP A 62 -0.03 0.14 -6.03
N ILE A 63 0.24 1.15 -5.20
CA ILE A 63 0.84 2.42 -5.60
C ILE A 63 2.22 2.54 -4.94
N HIS A 64 3.29 2.66 -5.75
CA HIS A 64 4.65 2.77 -5.24
C HIS A 64 4.90 4.08 -4.49
N GLY A 65 5.91 4.09 -3.62
CA GLY A 65 6.42 5.27 -2.93
C GLY A 65 7.44 6.06 -3.75
N GLY A 66 8.31 6.80 -3.06
CA GLY A 66 9.41 7.55 -3.67
C GLY A 66 9.23 9.07 -3.61
N GLY A 67 8.49 9.59 -2.62
CA GLY A 67 8.31 11.03 -2.38
C GLY A 67 7.70 11.78 -3.55
N TRP A 68 6.89 11.11 -4.39
CA TRP A 68 6.27 11.60 -5.63
C TRP A 68 7.27 11.97 -6.73
N GLN A 69 8.58 11.75 -6.52
CA GLN A 69 9.67 12.13 -7.42
C GLN A 69 10.48 10.94 -7.94
N HIS A 70 10.27 9.76 -7.37
CA HIS A 70 10.96 8.51 -7.70
C HIS A 70 10.02 7.32 -7.59
N GLY A 71 10.56 6.10 -7.81
CA GLY A 71 9.85 4.84 -7.65
C GLY A 71 9.32 4.27 -8.95
N ASP A 72 8.99 3.01 -8.90
CA ASP A 72 8.51 2.25 -10.07
C ASP A 72 7.55 1.14 -9.63
N LYS A 73 6.72 0.66 -10.56
CA LYS A 73 5.81 -0.47 -10.36
C LYS A 73 6.51 -1.78 -10.01
N SER A 74 7.81 -1.88 -10.23
CA SER A 74 8.63 -3.02 -9.83
C SER A 74 9.01 -3.02 -8.34
N ASP A 75 8.78 -1.91 -7.61
CA ASP A 75 9.10 -1.76 -6.18
C ASP A 75 8.06 -2.45 -5.29
N VAL A 76 7.77 -3.71 -5.54
CA VAL A 76 6.70 -4.48 -4.89
C VAL A 76 7.18 -5.53 -3.88
N GLY A 77 8.46 -5.90 -3.94
CA GLY A 77 9.03 -6.93 -3.07
C GLY A 77 8.27 -8.27 -3.15
N VAL A 78 7.98 -8.87 -2.01
CA VAL A 78 7.27 -10.16 -1.92
C VAL A 78 5.73 -10.05 -1.95
N LYS A 79 5.20 -8.83 -1.94
CA LYS A 79 3.74 -8.59 -1.87
C LYS A 79 2.94 -9.30 -2.96
N PRO A 80 3.34 -9.27 -4.25
CA PRO A 80 2.57 -9.95 -5.29
C PRO A 80 2.44 -11.46 -5.02
N GLN A 81 3.53 -12.11 -4.59
CA GLN A 81 3.50 -13.53 -4.25
C GLN A 81 2.54 -13.80 -3.09
N TRP A 82 2.67 -13.03 -1.99
CA TRP A 82 1.81 -13.18 -0.83
C TRP A 82 0.32 -12.99 -1.16
N PHE A 83 -0.02 -11.96 -1.95
CA PHE A 83 -1.41 -11.71 -2.32
C PHE A 83 -1.96 -12.76 -3.29
N MET A 84 -1.15 -13.25 -4.24
CA MET A 84 -1.56 -14.36 -5.12
C MET A 84 -1.84 -15.65 -4.33
N GLU A 85 -1.04 -15.95 -3.30
CA GLU A 85 -1.28 -17.08 -2.39
C GLU A 85 -2.56 -16.91 -1.55
N LYS A 86 -3.01 -15.69 -1.34
CA LYS A 86 -4.30 -15.37 -0.72
C LYS A 86 -5.47 -15.30 -1.71
N GLY A 87 -5.24 -15.63 -2.97
CA GLY A 87 -6.26 -15.65 -4.01
C GLY A 87 -6.61 -14.28 -4.57
N PHE A 88 -5.65 -13.36 -4.66
CA PHE A 88 -5.83 -12.06 -5.30
C PHE A 88 -5.09 -11.99 -6.64
N VAL A 89 -5.59 -11.17 -7.54
CA VAL A 89 -4.80 -10.57 -8.62
C VAL A 89 -4.13 -9.32 -8.05
N PHE A 90 -2.83 -9.15 -8.30
CA PHE A 90 -2.09 -7.97 -7.83
C PHE A 90 -1.71 -7.09 -9.02
N VAL A 91 -2.01 -5.80 -8.92
CA VAL A 91 -1.68 -4.79 -9.93
C VAL A 91 -0.79 -3.75 -9.30
N SER A 92 0.35 -3.44 -9.93
CA SER A 92 1.23 -2.35 -9.53
C SER A 92 1.32 -1.31 -10.63
N THR A 93 1.13 -0.04 -10.31
CA THR A 93 1.07 1.05 -11.28
C THR A 93 2.22 2.03 -11.13
N THR A 94 2.65 2.64 -12.26
CA THR A 94 3.43 3.87 -12.29
C THR A 94 2.52 5.07 -12.56
N TYR A 95 3.03 6.26 -12.32
CA TYR A 95 2.37 7.55 -12.53
C TYR A 95 3.46 8.59 -12.83
N ARG A 96 3.15 9.70 -13.50
CA ARG A 96 4.09 10.80 -13.72
C ARG A 96 4.54 11.41 -12.41
N LEU A 97 5.76 11.88 -12.36
CA LEU A 97 6.44 12.33 -11.14
C LEU A 97 6.54 13.85 -11.07
N LEU A 98 6.69 14.36 -9.87
CA LEU A 98 7.10 15.75 -9.66
C LEU A 98 8.57 15.92 -10.02
N PRO A 99 9.01 17.05 -10.54
CA PRO A 99 8.24 18.25 -10.91
C PRO A 99 7.72 18.24 -12.37
N GLU A 100 7.77 17.10 -13.08
CA GLU A 100 7.28 17.00 -14.46
C GLU A 100 5.79 17.40 -14.56
N VAL A 101 5.01 17.01 -13.56
CA VAL A 101 3.59 17.37 -13.42
C VAL A 101 3.31 17.94 -12.02
N ASP A 102 2.15 18.56 -11.83
CA ASP A 102 1.67 18.93 -10.49
C ASP A 102 1.02 17.76 -9.75
N MET A 103 0.81 17.91 -8.43
CA MET A 103 0.20 16.89 -7.57
C MET A 103 -1.20 16.47 -8.06
N GLY A 104 -2.01 17.40 -8.51
CA GLY A 104 -3.35 17.11 -9.01
C GLY A 104 -3.31 16.25 -10.28
N THR A 105 -2.39 16.50 -11.18
CA THR A 105 -2.16 15.69 -12.38
C THR A 105 -1.65 14.29 -12.01
N LEU A 106 -0.71 14.20 -11.06
CA LEU A 106 -0.18 12.92 -10.57
C LEU A 106 -1.31 12.06 -9.98
N ILE A 107 -2.18 12.63 -9.15
CA ILE A 107 -3.33 11.88 -8.58
C ILE A 107 -4.30 11.44 -9.70
N ARG A 108 -4.51 12.27 -10.73
CA ARG A 108 -5.34 11.89 -11.90
C ARG A 108 -4.73 10.74 -12.69
N ASP A 109 -3.40 10.65 -12.81
CA ASP A 109 -2.75 9.49 -13.43
C ASP A 109 -3.03 8.20 -12.67
N VAL A 110 -2.93 8.24 -11.34
CA VAL A 110 -3.27 7.08 -10.49
C VAL A 110 -4.74 6.70 -10.64
N ALA A 111 -5.64 7.68 -10.66
CA ALA A 111 -7.08 7.44 -10.87
C ALA A 111 -7.36 6.85 -12.27
N LYS A 112 -6.70 7.35 -13.32
CA LYS A 112 -6.80 6.82 -14.67
C LYS A 112 -6.34 5.35 -14.74
N SER A 113 -5.21 5.03 -14.10
CA SER A 113 -4.75 3.64 -13.97
C SER A 113 -5.77 2.76 -13.26
N PHE A 114 -6.38 3.25 -12.16
CA PHE A 114 -7.46 2.56 -11.46
C PHE A 114 -8.69 2.35 -12.37
N GLY A 115 -9.09 3.37 -13.12
CA GLY A 115 -10.19 3.29 -14.08
C GLY A 115 -9.93 2.25 -15.18
N TRP A 116 -8.69 2.16 -15.66
CA TRP A 116 -8.27 1.10 -16.59
C TRP A 116 -8.44 -0.29 -15.96
N VAL A 117 -7.99 -0.47 -14.70
CA VAL A 117 -8.17 -1.74 -13.96
C VAL A 117 -9.65 -2.09 -13.85
N GLY A 118 -10.51 -1.13 -13.53
CA GLY A 118 -11.97 -1.35 -13.47
C GLY A 118 -12.57 -1.86 -14.79
N LYS A 119 -11.99 -1.50 -15.93
CA LYS A 119 -12.48 -1.89 -17.26
C LYS A 119 -11.91 -3.21 -17.78
N HIS A 120 -10.66 -3.54 -17.41
CA HIS A 120 -9.89 -4.61 -18.07
C HIS A 120 -9.45 -5.76 -17.18
N ILE A 121 -9.48 -5.61 -15.84
CA ILE A 121 -8.89 -6.62 -14.94
C ILE A 121 -9.59 -7.98 -15.01
N ALA A 122 -10.84 -8.03 -15.47
CA ALA A 122 -11.57 -9.28 -15.69
C ALA A 122 -10.90 -10.18 -16.74
N GLU A 123 -10.23 -9.60 -17.74
CA GLU A 123 -9.45 -10.32 -18.77
C GLU A 123 -8.25 -11.07 -18.15
N TYR A 124 -7.83 -10.65 -16.96
CA TYR A 124 -6.72 -11.24 -16.19
C TYR A 124 -7.21 -12.02 -14.96
N GLY A 125 -8.51 -12.29 -14.89
CA GLY A 125 -9.13 -13.09 -13.83
C GLY A 125 -9.44 -12.33 -12.54
N GLY A 126 -9.33 -11.00 -12.54
CA GLY A 126 -9.71 -10.14 -11.41
C GLY A 126 -11.18 -9.73 -11.45
N ASP A 127 -11.73 -9.41 -10.28
CA ASP A 127 -13.07 -8.85 -10.13
C ASP A 127 -12.99 -7.32 -9.97
N PRO A 128 -13.46 -6.54 -10.96
CA PRO A 128 -13.41 -5.09 -10.92
C PRO A 128 -14.26 -4.45 -9.82
N LYS A 129 -15.12 -5.23 -9.15
CA LYS A 129 -15.98 -4.78 -8.05
C LYS A 129 -15.39 -5.12 -6.67
N ARG A 130 -14.22 -5.74 -6.61
CA ARG A 130 -13.58 -6.13 -5.35
C ARG A 130 -12.10 -5.72 -5.33
N ILE A 131 -11.84 -4.40 -5.25
CA ILE A 131 -10.50 -3.85 -5.32
C ILE A 131 -10.05 -3.34 -3.94
N LEU A 132 -8.93 -3.86 -3.44
CA LEU A 132 -8.17 -3.37 -2.29
C LEU A 132 -7.11 -2.39 -2.78
N VAL A 133 -7.14 -1.14 -2.31
CA VAL A 133 -6.14 -0.14 -2.68
C VAL A 133 -5.06 -0.07 -1.61
N GLY A 134 -3.81 -0.20 -2.00
CA GLY A 134 -2.67 -0.07 -1.09
C GLY A 134 -1.54 0.75 -1.69
N GLY A 135 -0.63 1.18 -0.83
CA GLY A 135 0.57 1.90 -1.28
C GLY A 135 1.47 2.25 -0.12
N HIS A 136 2.74 2.54 -0.42
CA HIS A 136 3.76 2.84 0.57
C HIS A 136 4.24 4.30 0.47
N SER A 137 4.48 4.98 1.60
CA SER A 137 5.07 6.33 1.63
C SER A 137 4.22 7.33 0.82
N ALA A 138 4.76 7.96 -0.21
CA ALA A 138 3.99 8.77 -1.16
C ALA A 138 2.78 8.01 -1.74
N GLY A 139 2.94 6.71 -2.05
CA GLY A 139 1.85 5.85 -2.49
C GLY A 139 0.77 5.61 -1.42
N ALA A 140 1.11 5.70 -0.14
CA ALA A 140 0.14 5.62 0.95
C ALA A 140 -0.78 6.85 0.98
N GLN A 141 -0.24 8.05 0.75
CA GLN A 141 -1.03 9.28 0.59
C GLN A 141 -1.95 9.15 -0.63
N LEU A 142 -1.41 8.67 -1.77
CA LEU A 142 -2.19 8.47 -3.00
C LEU A 142 -3.31 7.42 -2.82
N ALA A 143 -3.04 6.33 -2.10
CA ALA A 143 -4.06 5.33 -1.76
C ALA A 143 -5.15 5.92 -0.86
N ALA A 144 -4.77 6.70 0.15
CA ALA A 144 -5.72 7.33 1.06
C ALA A 144 -6.59 8.36 0.34
N ILE A 145 -6.02 9.25 -0.48
CA ILE A 145 -6.80 10.26 -1.21
C ILE A 145 -7.75 9.61 -2.22
N LEU A 146 -7.30 8.57 -2.94
CA LEU A 146 -8.13 7.84 -3.90
C LEU A 146 -9.34 7.16 -3.24
N CYS A 147 -9.20 6.73 -1.98
CA CYS A 147 -10.26 6.07 -1.21
C CYS A 147 -11.13 7.04 -0.38
N THR A 148 -10.79 8.33 -0.29
CA THR A 148 -11.56 9.31 0.48
C THR A 148 -12.17 10.41 -0.39
N ASP A 149 -11.52 10.75 -1.52
CA ASP A 149 -12.01 11.74 -2.48
C ASP A 149 -12.56 11.06 -3.74
N ASP A 150 -13.85 10.89 -3.80
CA ASP A 150 -14.56 10.20 -4.89
C ASP A 150 -14.53 10.94 -6.23
N ARG A 151 -14.14 12.22 -6.26
CA ARG A 151 -14.04 13.01 -7.50
C ARG A 151 -13.08 12.37 -8.50
N TYR A 152 -11.97 11.82 -8.02
CA TYR A 152 -10.97 11.18 -8.85
C TYR A 152 -11.48 9.89 -9.50
N LEU A 153 -12.13 9.02 -8.74
CA LEU A 153 -12.70 7.79 -9.28
C LEU A 153 -13.88 8.06 -10.22
N LYS A 154 -14.74 9.01 -9.87
CA LYS A 154 -15.89 9.40 -10.72
C LYS A 154 -15.45 9.92 -12.08
N ALA A 155 -14.35 10.67 -12.15
CA ALA A 155 -13.79 11.16 -13.41
C ALA A 155 -13.38 10.03 -14.37
N GLU A 156 -13.06 8.84 -13.83
CA GLU A 156 -12.69 7.66 -14.61
C GLU A 156 -13.84 6.64 -14.76
N GLY A 157 -15.05 7.00 -14.33
CA GLY A 157 -16.24 6.14 -14.41
C GLY A 157 -16.29 5.04 -13.35
N ALA A 158 -15.52 5.20 -12.25
CA ALA A 158 -15.47 4.29 -11.11
C ALA A 158 -16.13 4.91 -9.87
N SER A 159 -16.40 4.12 -8.84
CA SER A 159 -16.95 4.57 -7.57
C SER A 159 -16.37 3.80 -6.39
N PHE A 160 -16.65 4.26 -5.16
CA PHE A 160 -16.26 3.56 -3.95
C PHE A 160 -16.93 2.17 -3.81
N ASP A 161 -18.01 1.88 -4.54
CA ASP A 161 -18.65 0.56 -4.54
C ASP A 161 -17.74 -0.56 -5.07
N SER A 162 -16.71 -0.21 -5.83
CA SER A 162 -15.69 -1.16 -6.28
C SER A 162 -14.61 -1.45 -5.24
N LEU A 163 -14.57 -0.69 -4.13
CA LEU A 163 -13.51 -0.77 -3.13
C LEU A 163 -13.92 -1.68 -1.97
N ILE A 164 -13.10 -2.69 -1.67
CA ILE A 164 -13.27 -3.56 -0.49
C ILE A 164 -12.43 -3.14 0.71
N GLY A 165 -11.45 -2.27 0.52
CA GLY A 165 -10.58 -1.77 1.60
C GLY A 165 -9.47 -0.86 1.11
N SER A 166 -8.79 -0.22 2.06
CA SER A 166 -7.56 0.57 1.83
C SER A 166 -6.48 0.20 2.83
N VAL A 167 -5.23 0.05 2.34
CA VAL A 167 -4.05 -0.29 3.16
C VAL A 167 -2.91 0.70 2.86
N PRO A 168 -2.99 1.93 3.39
CA PRO A 168 -1.88 2.87 3.34
C PRO A 168 -0.77 2.45 4.31
N VAL A 169 0.48 2.41 3.82
CA VAL A 169 1.67 1.96 4.55
C VAL A 169 2.65 3.11 4.73
N ASP A 170 2.82 3.55 5.97
CA ASP A 170 3.79 4.54 6.45
C ASP A 170 3.80 5.87 5.68
N GLY A 171 2.61 6.42 5.43
CA GLY A 171 2.43 7.77 4.88
C GLY A 171 2.52 8.83 5.97
N ASP A 172 3.08 9.98 5.62
CA ASP A 172 3.25 11.15 6.50
C ASP A 172 2.42 12.38 6.08
N THR A 173 1.50 12.23 5.12
CA THR A 173 0.82 13.35 4.45
C THR A 173 -0.67 13.12 4.23
N TYR A 174 -1.35 12.50 5.20
CA TYR A 174 -2.81 12.38 5.15
C TYR A 174 -3.54 13.68 5.53
N ASP A 175 -2.86 14.52 6.33
CA ASP A 175 -3.24 15.89 6.69
C ASP A 175 -2.06 16.80 6.29
N VAL A 176 -2.09 17.30 5.05
CA VAL A 176 -1.00 18.08 4.44
C VAL A 176 -0.72 19.39 5.19
N PRO A 177 -1.73 20.21 5.59
CA PRO A 177 -1.48 21.38 6.41
C PRO A 177 -0.71 21.07 7.69
N ALA A 178 -1.09 20.01 8.40
CA ALA A 178 -0.49 19.67 9.69
C ALA A 178 0.99 19.22 9.55
N ILE A 179 1.34 18.44 8.52
CA ILE A 179 2.75 18.04 8.32
C ILE A 179 3.60 19.22 7.85
N ILE A 180 3.08 20.12 7.03
CA ILE A 180 3.79 21.34 6.59
C ILE A 180 4.08 22.21 7.82
N GLU A 181 3.07 22.50 8.66
CA GLU A 181 3.24 23.29 9.88
C GLU A 181 4.26 22.66 10.84
N THR A 182 4.18 21.35 11.04
CA THR A 182 5.13 20.61 11.87
C THR A 182 6.56 20.74 11.35
N ALA A 183 6.79 20.52 10.06
CA ALA A 183 8.10 20.60 9.44
C ALA A 183 8.68 22.01 9.51
N GLU A 184 7.88 23.04 9.21
CA GLU A 184 8.30 24.44 9.26
C GLU A 184 8.54 24.93 10.70
N THR A 185 7.77 24.44 11.66
CA THR A 185 7.98 24.74 13.09
C THR A 185 9.31 24.16 13.58
N ARG A 186 9.63 22.92 13.20
CA ARG A 186 10.94 22.32 13.51
C ARG A 186 12.09 23.11 12.89
N LEU A 187 11.96 23.51 11.62
CA LEU A 187 12.97 24.34 10.95
C LEU A 187 13.20 25.67 11.69
N ARG A 188 12.14 26.35 12.08
CA ARG A 188 12.22 27.60 12.87
C ARG A 188 12.86 27.37 14.23
N ALA A 189 12.44 26.34 14.97
CA ALA A 189 12.96 26.01 16.30
C ALA A 189 14.45 25.67 16.32
N HIS A 190 14.95 25.06 15.25
CA HIS A 190 16.37 24.68 15.11
C HIS A 190 17.18 25.63 14.23
N HIS A 191 16.62 26.77 13.84
CA HIS A 191 17.29 27.76 12.98
C HIS A 191 17.83 27.18 11.64
N PHE A 192 17.23 26.11 11.14
CA PHE A 192 17.55 25.59 9.82
C PHE A 192 16.92 26.44 8.72
N PRO A 193 17.61 26.64 7.59
CA PRO A 193 17.00 27.29 6.44
C PRO A 193 15.80 26.49 5.92
N PRO A 194 14.79 27.14 5.31
CA PRO A 194 13.71 26.44 4.64
C PRO A 194 14.29 25.43 3.62
N ARG A 195 13.79 24.19 3.65
CA ARG A 195 14.17 23.21 2.63
C ARG A 195 13.45 23.53 1.33
N VAL A 196 14.21 23.74 0.28
CA VAL A 196 13.70 23.76 -1.09
C VAL A 196 13.21 22.33 -1.39
N ASN A 197 12.02 22.19 -1.99
CA ASN A 197 11.34 20.91 -2.26
C ASN A 197 10.75 20.20 -1.03
N GLY A 198 10.32 20.94 -0.03
CA GLY A 198 9.50 20.45 1.08
C GLY A 198 8.09 20.04 0.66
N HIS A 199 7.25 19.67 1.64
CA HIS A 199 5.87 19.29 1.35
C HIS A 199 5.04 20.43 0.75
N ARG A 200 5.32 21.70 1.17
CA ARG A 200 4.62 22.87 0.64
C ARG A 200 4.74 22.99 -0.88
N GLU A 201 5.93 22.85 -1.41
CA GLU A 201 6.19 22.96 -2.85
C GLU A 201 5.59 21.79 -3.62
N LYS A 202 5.59 20.59 -3.03
CA LYS A 202 5.04 19.38 -3.67
C LYS A 202 3.51 19.41 -3.76
N PHE A 203 2.85 19.93 -2.73
CA PHE A 203 1.39 20.01 -2.68
C PHE A 203 0.82 21.35 -3.16
N GLY A 204 1.67 22.22 -3.70
CA GLY A 204 1.31 23.59 -4.09
C GLY A 204 1.40 24.56 -2.91
N ILE A 205 1.45 25.85 -3.22
CA ILE A 205 1.76 26.91 -2.23
C ILE A 205 0.54 27.45 -1.51
N THR A 206 -0.68 27.08 -1.94
CA THR A 206 -1.91 27.64 -1.35
C THR A 206 -2.49 26.72 -0.27
N PRO A 207 -3.06 27.30 0.82
CA PRO A 207 -3.75 26.49 1.84
C PRO A 207 -4.92 25.66 1.29
N GLU A 208 -5.54 26.10 0.20
CA GLU A 208 -6.61 25.39 -0.48
C GLU A 208 -6.08 24.11 -1.11
N ASN A 209 -4.95 24.16 -1.83
CA ASN A 209 -4.31 22.98 -2.39
C ASN A 209 -3.92 21.99 -1.30
N HIS A 210 -3.35 22.46 -0.19
CA HIS A 210 -2.99 21.60 0.93
C HIS A 210 -4.20 20.83 1.48
N LYS A 211 -5.34 21.50 1.67
CA LYS A 211 -6.60 20.87 2.10
C LYS A 211 -7.13 19.92 1.02
N ASN A 212 -7.09 20.36 -0.24
CA ASN A 212 -7.61 19.57 -1.36
C ASN A 212 -6.87 18.24 -1.55
N PHE A 213 -5.57 18.19 -1.26
CA PHE A 213 -4.76 16.97 -1.36
C PHE A 213 -4.63 16.19 -0.04
N SER A 214 -5.37 16.58 0.99
CA SER A 214 -5.42 15.91 2.29
C SER A 214 -6.54 14.88 2.35
N ALA A 215 -6.23 13.62 2.56
CA ALA A 215 -7.22 12.55 2.68
C ALA A 215 -8.24 12.84 3.81
N VAL A 216 -7.78 13.40 4.93
CA VAL A 216 -8.63 13.74 6.09
C VAL A 216 -9.75 14.73 5.75
N THR A 217 -9.53 15.62 4.77
CA THR A 217 -10.49 16.66 4.36
C THR A 217 -11.73 16.08 3.69
N HIS A 218 -11.59 14.93 3.04
CA HIS A 218 -12.63 14.33 2.21
C HIS A 218 -13.41 13.22 2.92
N VAL A 219 -13.05 12.87 4.14
CA VAL A 219 -13.76 11.87 4.94
C VAL A 219 -15.13 12.41 5.34
N ALA A 220 -16.18 11.65 5.03
CA ALA A 220 -17.54 12.00 5.41
C ALA A 220 -18.37 10.75 5.69
N LYS A 221 -19.28 10.83 6.65
CA LYS A 221 -20.25 9.76 6.96
C LYS A 221 -21.16 9.49 5.76
N GLY A 222 -21.40 8.21 5.47
CA GLY A 222 -22.34 7.79 4.41
C GLY A 222 -21.81 7.96 2.99
N LYS A 223 -20.54 8.31 2.81
CA LYS A 223 -19.92 8.52 1.49
C LYS A 223 -19.54 7.21 0.77
N GLY A 224 -19.64 6.06 1.44
CA GLY A 224 -19.23 4.77 0.88
C GLY A 224 -17.73 4.49 0.97
N ILE A 225 -16.99 5.27 1.77
CA ILE A 225 -15.55 5.09 2.00
C ILE A 225 -15.30 3.67 2.54
N PRO A 226 -14.36 2.89 1.95
CA PRO A 226 -14.12 1.51 2.35
C PRO A 226 -13.46 1.40 3.74
N PRO A 227 -13.41 0.21 4.33
CA PRO A 227 -12.62 -0.04 5.54
C PRO A 227 -11.13 0.26 5.35
N PHE A 228 -10.45 0.72 6.41
CA PHE A 228 -9.01 1.03 6.39
C PHE A 228 -8.22 0.17 7.37
N LEU A 229 -7.03 -0.28 6.92
CA LEU A 229 -5.92 -0.71 7.75
C LEU A 229 -4.75 0.24 7.53
N ILE A 230 -4.44 1.11 8.50
CA ILE A 230 -3.34 2.05 8.41
C ILE A 230 -2.12 1.46 9.11
N LEU A 231 -1.07 1.14 8.34
CA LEU A 231 0.20 0.65 8.87
C LEU A 231 1.18 1.83 9.01
N HIS A 232 1.88 1.93 10.15
CA HIS A 232 2.88 2.97 10.36
C HIS A 232 4.03 2.47 11.23
N VAL A 233 5.19 3.13 11.15
CA VAL A 233 6.30 2.90 12.08
C VAL A 233 5.98 3.58 13.41
N ALA A 234 5.87 2.81 14.51
CA ALA A 234 5.45 3.31 15.81
C ALA A 234 6.41 4.37 16.40
N ASP A 235 7.71 4.23 16.10
CA ASP A 235 8.76 5.10 16.62
C ASP A 235 9.07 6.30 15.68
N HIS A 236 8.30 6.46 14.60
CA HIS A 236 8.40 7.62 13.69
C HIS A 236 7.28 8.62 14.00
N PRO A 237 7.60 9.79 14.60
CA PRO A 237 6.58 10.70 15.12
C PRO A 237 5.63 11.23 14.05
N ASP A 238 6.12 11.52 12.83
CA ASP A 238 5.31 12.11 11.77
C ASP A 238 4.32 11.10 11.18
N THR A 239 4.79 9.89 10.81
CA THR A 239 3.89 8.85 10.26
C THR A 239 2.90 8.38 11.32
N THR A 240 3.29 8.30 12.59
CA THR A 240 2.39 7.99 13.72
C THR A 240 1.31 9.06 13.87
N ALA A 241 1.68 10.35 13.92
CA ALA A 241 0.72 11.44 14.05
C ALA A 241 -0.25 11.48 12.87
N GLN A 242 0.23 11.29 11.66
CA GLN A 242 -0.59 11.28 10.46
C GLN A 242 -1.53 10.06 10.40
N ALA A 243 -1.06 8.87 10.77
CA ALA A 243 -1.90 7.68 10.89
C ALA A 243 -3.02 7.86 11.93
N GLN A 244 -2.70 8.46 13.08
CA GLN A 244 -3.68 8.77 14.13
C GLN A 244 -4.73 9.79 13.67
N ARG A 245 -4.32 10.87 12.96
CA ARG A 245 -5.23 11.87 12.39
C ARG A 245 -6.21 11.25 11.39
N LEU A 246 -5.71 10.52 10.41
CA LEU A 246 -6.57 9.84 9.44
C LEU A 246 -7.48 8.82 10.13
N GLY A 247 -6.94 8.02 11.04
CA GLY A 247 -7.70 7.03 11.80
C GLY A 247 -8.79 7.63 12.67
N ALA A 248 -8.57 8.80 13.27
CA ALA A 248 -9.55 9.52 14.08
C ALA A 248 -10.75 9.98 13.23
N VAL A 249 -10.51 10.70 12.14
CA VAL A 249 -11.59 11.20 11.27
C VAL A 249 -12.38 10.07 10.60
N LEU A 250 -11.72 8.98 10.21
CA LEU A 250 -12.39 7.80 9.65
C LEU A 250 -13.32 7.15 10.69
N LYS A 251 -12.85 6.96 11.92
CA LYS A 251 -13.65 6.39 13.01
C LYS A 251 -14.82 7.29 13.39
N GLU A 252 -14.60 8.59 13.46
CA GLU A 252 -15.65 9.59 13.74
C GLU A 252 -16.74 9.57 12.66
N ALA A 253 -16.37 9.36 11.40
CA ALA A 253 -17.30 9.16 10.28
C ALA A 253 -17.97 7.77 10.27
N GLY A 254 -17.66 6.88 11.24
CA GLY A 254 -18.22 5.54 11.33
C GLY A 254 -17.61 4.52 10.36
N ILE A 255 -16.42 4.80 9.81
CA ILE A 255 -15.74 3.91 8.87
C ILE A 255 -14.88 2.91 9.64
N PRO A 256 -15.03 1.58 9.38
CA PRO A 256 -14.22 0.55 10.03
C PRO A 256 -12.73 0.81 9.79
N THR A 257 -11.97 1.06 10.86
CA THR A 257 -10.57 1.47 10.77
C THR A 257 -9.73 0.78 11.83
N LYS A 258 -8.64 0.14 11.39
CA LYS A 258 -7.58 -0.40 12.24
C LYS A 258 -6.28 0.38 12.02
N LEU A 259 -5.56 0.66 13.10
CA LEU A 259 -4.20 1.17 13.06
C LEU A 259 -3.25 0.10 13.58
N PHE A 260 -2.13 -0.07 12.91
CA PHE A 260 -1.04 -0.93 13.35
C PHE A 260 0.28 -0.16 13.34
N GLY A 261 0.87 0.00 14.52
CA GLY A 261 2.20 0.60 14.69
C GLY A 261 3.28 -0.47 14.79
N GLY A 262 4.11 -0.60 13.77
CA GLY A 262 5.27 -1.50 13.77
C GLY A 262 6.36 -0.99 14.71
N LYS A 263 6.78 -1.80 15.69
CA LYS A 263 7.91 -1.52 16.59
C LYS A 263 9.17 -2.21 16.10
N GLY A 264 10.34 -1.62 16.36
CA GLY A 264 11.63 -2.19 15.97
C GLY A 264 11.81 -2.31 14.45
N THR A 265 11.11 -1.50 13.69
CA THR A 265 11.18 -1.44 12.23
C THR A 265 11.46 0.01 11.77
N ASN A 266 11.55 0.23 10.47
CA ASN A 266 11.71 1.55 9.88
C ASN A 266 10.88 1.65 8.60
N HIS A 267 10.86 2.85 8.01
CA HIS A 267 10.10 3.18 6.82
C HIS A 267 10.23 2.17 5.67
N SER A 268 11.46 1.85 5.29
CA SER A 268 11.72 0.89 4.21
C SER A 268 11.42 -0.55 4.62
N LYS A 269 11.81 -0.92 5.86
CA LYS A 269 11.64 -2.29 6.36
C LYS A 269 10.17 -2.65 6.51
N LEU A 270 9.32 -1.76 7.04
CA LEU A 270 7.88 -1.99 7.16
C LEU A 270 7.23 -2.32 5.79
N ASN A 271 7.68 -1.66 4.72
CA ASN A 271 7.23 -1.97 3.37
C ASN A 271 7.84 -3.26 2.81
N ASN A 272 9.15 -3.45 2.98
CA ASN A 272 9.85 -4.57 2.35
C ASN A 272 9.49 -5.93 2.96
N ASP A 273 9.23 -5.95 4.28
CA ASP A 273 8.87 -7.16 5.00
C ASP A 273 7.38 -7.49 4.87
N LEU A 274 6.54 -6.56 4.39
CA LEU A 274 5.10 -6.79 4.21
C LEU A 274 4.85 -7.89 3.18
N GLY A 275 4.32 -9.01 3.65
CA GLY A 275 4.14 -10.27 2.92
C GLY A 275 5.05 -11.39 3.41
N LEU A 276 6.05 -11.12 4.27
CA LEU A 276 6.86 -12.16 4.89
C LEU A 276 6.06 -12.90 5.98
N PRO A 277 6.28 -14.22 6.17
CA PRO A 277 5.47 -15.05 7.08
C PRO A 277 5.43 -14.59 8.54
N ASP A 278 6.57 -14.16 9.08
CA ASP A 278 6.73 -13.82 10.49
C ASP A 278 6.67 -12.32 10.78
N ASP A 279 6.36 -11.51 9.77
CA ASP A 279 6.26 -10.07 9.95
C ASP A 279 4.94 -9.68 10.63
N PRO A 280 4.99 -8.89 11.74
CA PRO A 280 3.79 -8.50 12.48
C PRO A 280 2.81 -7.65 11.66
N ALA A 281 3.30 -6.82 10.73
CA ALA A 281 2.44 -6.03 9.83
C ALA A 281 1.73 -6.94 8.82
N THR A 282 2.40 -7.98 8.34
CA THR A 282 1.79 -9.03 7.49
C THR A 282 0.67 -9.76 8.21
N LYS A 283 0.84 -10.05 9.51
CA LYS A 283 -0.23 -10.64 10.31
C LYS A 283 -1.43 -9.71 10.41
N ALA A 284 -1.22 -8.43 10.71
CA ALA A 284 -2.30 -7.43 10.76
C ALA A 284 -3.02 -7.29 9.40
N LEU A 285 -2.25 -7.32 8.29
CA LEU A 285 -2.78 -7.32 6.93
C LEU A 285 -3.60 -8.59 6.64
N SER A 286 -3.12 -9.77 7.05
CA SER A 286 -3.83 -11.04 6.88
C SER A 286 -5.19 -11.06 7.59
N GLU A 287 -5.23 -10.57 8.83
CA GLU A 287 -6.48 -10.44 9.61
C GLU A 287 -7.47 -9.47 8.93
N PHE A 288 -6.96 -8.34 8.43
CA PHE A 288 -7.77 -7.35 7.73
C PHE A 288 -8.36 -7.92 6.43
N VAL A 289 -7.51 -8.53 5.60
CA VAL A 289 -7.92 -9.18 4.34
C VAL A 289 -8.96 -10.26 4.60
N ALA A 290 -8.75 -11.14 5.58
CA ALA A 290 -9.72 -12.16 5.94
C ALA A 290 -11.07 -11.55 6.42
N GLY A 291 -11.04 -10.39 7.05
CA GLY A 291 -12.23 -9.67 7.52
C GLY A 291 -13.05 -9.05 6.40
N ILE A 292 -12.41 -8.46 5.39
CA ILE A 292 -13.09 -7.82 4.25
C ILE A 292 -13.64 -8.83 3.23
N LEU A 293 -13.02 -10.01 3.12
CA LEU A 293 -13.48 -11.07 2.19
C LEU A 293 -14.68 -11.87 2.71
N LYS A 294 -15.01 -11.77 4.01
CA LYS A 294 -16.19 -12.44 4.61
C LYS A 294 -17.50 -11.68 4.41
N LYS A 295 -17.42 -10.45 3.95
CA LYS A 295 -18.57 -9.59 3.67
C LYS A 295 -19.03 -9.72 2.22
#